data_441698a5916c70459c5d665cc055e245
#
_entry.id   441698a5916c70459c5d665cc055e245
#
_cell.length_a   1.000
_cell.length_b   1.000
_cell.length_c   1.000
_cell.angle_alpha   90.00
_cell.angle_beta   90.00
_cell.angle_gamma   90.00
#
_symmetry.space_group_name_H-M   'P 1'
#
loop_
_entity.id
_entity.type
_entity.pdbx_description
1 polymer ?
#
loop_
_entity_poly.entity_id
_entity_poly.type
_entity_poly.pdbx_seq_one_letter_code
_entity_poly.pdbx_strand_id
1 'polypeptide(L)'
;MEHTGEMDNELAQQPTTPEGASGVARKDAPEQVLADTNEGSPDDAPEQQPGASTPDDATRPTVIVMHASVGSGHRSAANAVAQALELLRDDPSLRDGVPCPEDLNVEVLDVLDFGRMRMNGDKMASMFTGPTRPIYDLTWRYTLTGRLLWAGGTAWSRIMFPRFTEHVRKTKPLAIVCTHITAANVAVGARMITGQSFPIVCVPTDYETEGMWPHLHSDLFCVANESMAETLRPRKVPEERIAITGIPARPAFRKTYDKAAGREKFGLPQDKRIVLALAGAYLPTPYVRFREALDKMLPYLHRFKNTHLVIVAGADAEYAAHLRRECEELGIPNATVLEYVEGMAELMAASDLVICKPGGLTVTECLCAKAPMILLGRAYGQENINVRMLTSLGAALHVTTARELVGAMGHVDANPAIVEAMLTQGSFLRRPNAAIDIARNALRLAAAEPSTDAHMRKKHFLHFYWGHTPAHIR
;
A
#
# COMPACT_ATOMS: atom_id res chain seq x y z
N MET A 1 -46.84 -27.41 33.75
CA MET A 1 -46.85 -26.29 34.69
C MET A 1 -45.99 -25.28 34.00
N GLU A 2 -46.47 -24.54 33.02
CA GLU A 2 -47.29 -23.32 33.06
C GLU A 2 -46.65 -22.25 33.97
N HIS A 3 -46.05 -21.24 33.38
CA HIS A 3 -46.52 -19.88 33.55
C HIS A 3 -45.95 -18.98 32.43
N THR A 4 -46.90 -18.53 31.65
CA THR A 4 -46.90 -17.42 30.72
C THR A 4 -46.79 -16.07 31.43
N GLY A 5 -46.22 -15.09 30.81
CA GLY A 5 -46.23 -13.67 31.19
C GLY A 5 -45.98 -12.77 30.00
N GLU A 6 -47.06 -12.44 29.32
CA GLU A 6 -47.22 -11.32 28.38
C GLU A 6 -47.13 -10.00 29.11
N MET A 7 -46.56 -9.00 28.49
CA MET A 7 -46.97 -7.57 28.55
C MET A 7 -46.16 -6.82 27.51
N ASP A 8 -46.73 -6.29 26.62
CA ASP A 8 -47.57 -5.20 26.22
C ASP A 8 -46.83 -4.20 25.31
N ASN A 9 -47.43 -4.05 24.21
CA ASN A 9 -47.16 -3.20 23.04
C ASN A 9 -47.67 -1.80 23.37
N GLU A 10 -46.82 -0.75 23.26
CA GLU A 10 -47.31 0.63 23.22
C GLU A 10 -46.77 1.38 21.99
N LEU A 11 -47.72 1.61 21.11
CA LEU A 11 -47.68 2.52 19.99
C LEU A 11 -47.56 3.98 20.46
N ALA A 12 -46.62 4.73 19.94
CA ALA A 12 -46.65 6.18 20.01
C ALA A 12 -46.53 6.81 18.65
N GLN A 13 -47.50 7.59 18.37
CA GLN A 13 -47.98 8.31 17.22
C GLN A 13 -46.98 9.34 16.66
N GLN A 14 -46.94 9.44 15.35
CA GLN A 14 -46.39 10.58 14.61
C GLN A 14 -47.33 11.81 14.72
N PRO A 15 -46.82 13.02 14.68
CA PRO A 15 -47.61 14.19 14.29
C PRO A 15 -47.26 14.65 12.86
N THR A 16 -48.33 14.98 12.18
CA THR A 16 -48.50 15.47 10.84
C THR A 16 -47.99 16.91 10.63
N THR A 17 -47.47 17.14 9.44
CA THR A 17 -47.16 18.49 8.86
C THR A 17 -48.39 19.36 8.65
N PRO A 18 -48.23 20.70 8.56
CA PRO A 18 -49.03 21.48 7.61
C PRO A 18 -48.16 22.16 6.53
N GLU A 19 -48.72 22.12 5.32
CA GLU A 19 -48.35 22.89 4.14
C GLU A 19 -48.60 24.40 4.33
N GLY A 20 -47.81 25.20 3.63
CA GLY A 20 -48.21 26.55 3.35
C GLY A 20 -47.11 27.53 2.93
N ALA A 21 -46.95 27.67 1.62
CA ALA A 21 -46.86 28.93 0.86
C ALA A 21 -45.57 29.77 0.82
N SER A 22 -45.20 30.00 -0.41
CA SER A 22 -44.77 31.22 -1.09
C SER A 22 -43.29 31.50 -1.23
N GLY A 23 -42.95 31.60 -2.50
CA GLY A 23 -41.66 31.84 -3.10
C GLY A 23 -41.06 33.22 -2.78
N VAL A 24 -39.75 33.25 -2.79
CA VAL A 24 -38.96 34.42 -3.18
C VAL A 24 -37.72 33.91 -3.93
N ALA A 25 -37.59 34.38 -5.15
CA ALA A 25 -36.41 34.21 -5.99
C ALA A 25 -35.16 34.76 -5.30
N ARG A 26 -34.10 34.00 -5.25
CA ARG A 26 -32.75 34.51 -4.99
C ARG A 26 -31.86 34.30 -6.19
N LYS A 27 -31.28 35.43 -6.54
CA LYS A 27 -30.37 35.71 -7.62
C LYS A 27 -29.09 34.90 -7.53
N ASP A 28 -28.53 34.67 -8.69
CA ASP A 28 -27.25 34.16 -9.06
C ASP A 28 -26.11 34.57 -8.09
N ALA A 29 -25.42 33.57 -7.54
CA ALA A 29 -24.08 33.70 -7.01
C ALA A 29 -23.11 33.03 -7.99
N PRO A 30 -21.94 33.62 -8.25
CA PRO A 30 -21.02 33.11 -9.27
C PRO A 30 -20.38 31.81 -8.81
N GLU A 31 -20.33 30.85 -9.73
CA GLU A 31 -19.45 29.67 -9.65
C GLU A 31 -18.01 30.11 -9.36
N GLN A 32 -17.56 29.88 -8.13
CA GLN A 32 -16.14 29.90 -7.86
C GLN A 32 -15.55 28.62 -8.44
N VAL A 33 -14.80 28.80 -9.50
CA VAL A 33 -13.82 27.84 -10.03
C VAL A 33 -12.88 27.51 -8.89
N LEU A 34 -13.06 26.32 -8.29
CA LEU A 34 -12.06 25.72 -7.42
C LEU A 34 -10.82 25.46 -8.26
N ALA A 35 -9.84 26.31 -8.10
CA ALA A 35 -8.49 26.09 -8.61
C ALA A 35 -7.99 24.76 -8.01
N ASP A 36 -7.60 23.83 -8.87
CA ASP A 36 -6.84 22.63 -8.55
C ASP A 36 -5.54 23.03 -7.85
N THR A 37 -5.56 23.17 -6.54
CA THR A 37 -4.34 23.18 -5.75
C THR A 37 -3.94 21.74 -5.50
N ASN A 38 -3.25 21.18 -6.46
CA ASN A 38 -2.54 19.92 -6.35
C ASN A 38 -1.26 20.17 -5.53
N GLU A 39 -1.39 20.52 -4.26
CA GLU A 39 -0.27 20.55 -3.32
C GLU A 39 0.02 19.11 -2.91
N GLY A 40 1.12 18.60 -3.46
CA GLY A 40 1.62 17.24 -3.23
C GLY A 40 1.88 16.98 -1.76
N SER A 41 1.65 15.75 -1.35
CA SER A 41 2.07 15.21 -0.06
C SER A 41 3.60 15.38 0.08
N PRO A 42 4.13 15.80 1.24
CA PRO A 42 5.57 15.94 1.46
C PRO A 42 6.37 14.61 1.44
N ASP A 43 5.72 13.48 1.23
CA ASP A 43 6.37 12.24 0.79
C ASP A 43 6.86 12.33 -0.67
N ASP A 44 6.56 13.44 -1.34
CA ASP A 44 7.05 13.78 -2.65
C ASP A 44 8.48 14.38 -2.54
N ALA A 45 9.47 13.51 -2.49
CA ALA A 45 10.71 13.89 -3.19
C ALA A 45 10.25 14.28 -4.61
N PRO A 46 10.77 15.38 -5.19
CA PRO A 46 10.28 15.89 -6.47
C PRO A 46 10.23 14.73 -7.46
N GLU A 47 9.02 14.37 -7.91
CA GLU A 47 8.86 13.48 -9.04
C GLU A 47 9.72 14.10 -10.15
N GLN A 48 10.70 13.35 -10.60
CA GLN A 48 11.38 13.72 -11.83
C GLN A 48 10.29 13.67 -12.91
N GLN A 49 9.75 14.86 -13.24
CA GLN A 49 8.91 14.95 -14.43
C GLN A 49 9.66 14.27 -15.55
N PRO A 50 9.02 13.56 -16.48
CA PRO A 50 9.67 13.04 -17.67
C PRO A 50 10.16 14.22 -18.51
N GLY A 51 11.14 14.92 -17.96
CA GLY A 51 11.89 16.01 -18.58
C GLY A 51 12.85 15.40 -19.55
N ALA A 52 13.07 16.07 -20.66
CA ALA A 52 14.00 15.69 -21.68
C ALA A 52 15.32 15.24 -21.06
N SER A 53 15.58 13.92 -21.05
CA SER A 53 16.87 13.34 -20.69
C SER A 53 17.95 14.05 -21.51
N THR A 54 18.95 14.57 -20.86
CA THR A 54 20.12 15.09 -21.55
C THR A 54 20.79 13.95 -22.33
N PRO A 55 21.50 14.21 -23.44
CA PRO A 55 22.14 13.15 -24.22
C PRO A 55 23.08 12.23 -23.40
N ASP A 56 23.57 12.70 -22.27
CA ASP A 56 24.45 11.97 -21.35
C ASP A 56 23.72 10.92 -20.49
N ASP A 57 22.43 11.13 -20.21
CA ASP A 57 21.62 10.19 -19.40
C ASP A 57 21.26 8.90 -20.15
N ALA A 58 21.24 8.94 -21.48
CA ALA A 58 20.84 7.78 -22.31
C ALA A 58 21.87 6.63 -22.31
N THR A 59 23.05 6.82 -21.73
CA THR A 59 24.14 5.82 -21.69
C THR A 59 24.35 5.20 -20.32
N ARG A 60 23.76 5.75 -19.26
CA ARG A 60 23.95 5.26 -17.88
C ARG A 60 23.17 3.98 -17.63
N PRO A 61 23.78 3.01 -16.91
CA PRO A 61 23.07 1.79 -16.51
C PRO A 61 21.89 2.15 -15.59
N THR A 62 20.66 1.93 -16.07
CA THR A 62 19.44 2.41 -15.40
C THR A 62 18.57 1.25 -14.93
N VAL A 63 18.12 1.25 -13.69
CA VAL A 63 17.02 0.42 -13.18
C VAL A 63 15.78 1.29 -13.05
N ILE A 64 14.69 0.85 -13.67
CA ILE A 64 13.39 1.51 -13.57
C ILE A 64 12.58 0.83 -12.47
N VAL A 65 12.05 1.60 -11.52
CA VAL A 65 11.11 1.15 -10.49
C VAL A 65 9.75 1.77 -10.78
N MET A 66 8.78 0.94 -11.12
CA MET A 66 7.46 1.38 -11.59
C MET A 66 6.36 1.12 -10.57
N HIS A 67 5.53 2.12 -10.35
CA HIS A 67 4.28 2.01 -9.60
C HIS A 67 3.08 2.50 -10.43
N ALA A 68 1.90 2.52 -9.80
CA ALA A 68 0.73 3.26 -10.27
C ALA A 68 0.14 4.01 -9.08
N SER A 69 -0.21 5.28 -9.28
CA SER A 69 -0.84 6.14 -8.24
C SER A 69 -2.30 5.74 -8.01
N VAL A 70 -2.50 4.49 -7.55
CA VAL A 70 -3.77 3.92 -7.09
C VAL A 70 -3.65 3.66 -5.58
N GLY A 71 -3.54 4.73 -4.82
CA GLY A 71 -3.19 4.71 -3.40
C GLY A 71 -1.69 4.91 -3.15
N SER A 72 -1.34 5.36 -1.93
CA SER A 72 0.04 5.73 -1.55
C SER A 72 0.99 4.52 -1.39
N GLY A 73 0.46 3.32 -1.10
CA GLY A 73 1.28 2.15 -0.78
C GLY A 73 2.22 1.70 -1.88
N HIS A 74 1.74 1.65 -3.13
CA HIS A 74 2.55 1.21 -4.27
C HIS A 74 3.72 2.16 -4.55
N ARG A 75 3.50 3.48 -4.45
CA ARG A 75 4.54 4.51 -4.59
C ARG A 75 5.56 4.42 -3.46
N SER A 76 5.11 4.29 -2.21
CA SER A 76 6.02 4.14 -1.07
C SER A 76 6.87 2.87 -1.17
N ALA A 77 6.31 1.76 -1.68
CA ALA A 77 7.05 0.53 -1.94
C ALA A 77 8.08 0.71 -3.07
N ALA A 78 7.72 1.43 -4.14
CA ALA A 78 8.65 1.77 -5.22
C ALA A 78 9.81 2.63 -4.72
N ASN A 79 9.52 3.68 -3.95
CA ASN A 79 10.52 4.53 -3.35
C ASN A 79 11.44 3.75 -2.38
N ALA A 80 10.90 2.79 -1.63
CA ALA A 80 11.70 1.95 -0.75
C ALA A 80 12.71 1.10 -1.53
N VAL A 81 12.30 0.54 -2.67
CA VAL A 81 13.21 -0.24 -3.56
C VAL A 81 14.23 0.68 -4.22
N ALA A 82 13.83 1.87 -4.67
CA ALA A 82 14.73 2.84 -5.27
C ALA A 82 15.83 3.27 -4.27
N GLN A 83 15.44 3.66 -3.05
CA GLN A 83 16.38 3.97 -1.97
C GLN A 83 17.31 2.79 -1.66
N ALA A 84 16.80 1.56 -1.74
CA ALA A 84 17.63 0.37 -1.54
C ALA A 84 18.65 0.17 -2.67
N LEU A 85 18.29 0.44 -3.93
CA LEU A 85 19.21 0.41 -5.07
C LEU A 85 20.31 1.47 -4.93
N GLU A 86 19.95 2.68 -4.51
CA GLU A 86 20.91 3.76 -4.22
C GLU A 86 21.86 3.37 -3.09
N LEU A 87 21.34 2.80 -1.99
CA LEU A 87 22.16 2.27 -0.91
C LEU A 87 23.12 1.18 -1.38
N LEU A 88 22.70 0.28 -2.27
CA LEU A 88 23.59 -0.74 -2.84
C LEU A 88 24.66 -0.14 -3.74
N ARG A 89 24.37 0.96 -4.46
CA ARG A 89 25.34 1.71 -5.24
C ARG A 89 26.39 2.34 -4.32
N ASP A 90 25.93 3.02 -3.26
CA ASP A 90 26.78 3.87 -2.40
C ASP A 90 27.53 3.06 -1.32
N ASP A 91 27.00 1.91 -0.88
CA ASP A 91 27.62 1.02 0.13
C ASP A 91 27.83 -0.40 -0.40
N PRO A 92 29.07 -0.72 -0.87
CA PRO A 92 29.41 -2.06 -1.35
C PRO A 92 29.20 -3.17 -0.33
N SER A 93 29.25 -2.88 0.98
CA SER A 93 29.06 -3.89 2.04
C SER A 93 27.66 -4.49 2.04
N LEU A 94 26.68 -3.74 1.52
CA LEU A 94 25.31 -4.18 1.40
C LEU A 94 25.03 -5.05 0.16
N ARG A 95 25.97 -5.18 -0.77
CA ARG A 95 25.77 -5.87 -2.06
C ARG A 95 25.72 -7.39 -1.94
N ASP A 96 26.37 -7.96 -0.95
CA ASP A 96 26.45 -9.43 -0.75
C ASP A 96 26.94 -10.16 -2.03
N GLY A 97 28.01 -9.64 -2.64
CA GLY A 97 28.60 -10.18 -3.87
C GLY A 97 27.79 -9.89 -5.16
N VAL A 98 26.69 -9.17 -5.08
CA VAL A 98 25.90 -8.79 -6.27
C VAL A 98 26.58 -7.63 -7.01
N PRO A 99 26.84 -7.76 -8.32
CA PRO A 99 27.36 -6.66 -9.13
C PRO A 99 26.39 -5.45 -9.14
N CYS A 100 26.94 -4.27 -8.89
CA CYS A 100 26.20 -3.01 -8.95
C CYS A 100 27.07 -1.97 -9.65
N PRO A 101 26.62 -1.37 -10.76
CA PRO A 101 27.32 -0.26 -11.41
C PRO A 101 27.50 0.91 -10.45
N GLU A 102 28.69 1.54 -10.48
CA GLU A 102 28.99 2.71 -9.63
C GLU A 102 28.17 3.94 -10.07
N ASP A 103 27.87 4.03 -11.35
CA ASP A 103 27.07 5.09 -11.97
C ASP A 103 25.59 4.67 -12.15
N LEU A 104 25.12 3.67 -11.40
CA LEU A 104 23.74 3.21 -11.46
C LEU A 104 22.77 4.38 -11.31
N ASN A 105 21.93 4.55 -12.32
CA ASN A 105 20.79 5.46 -12.28
C ASN A 105 19.52 4.69 -11.87
N VAL A 106 18.70 5.31 -11.03
CA VAL A 106 17.44 4.74 -10.57
C VAL A 106 16.30 5.69 -10.91
N GLU A 107 15.38 5.24 -11.75
CA GLU A 107 14.19 6.02 -12.12
C GLU A 107 12.96 5.45 -11.43
N VAL A 108 12.24 6.30 -10.68
CA VAL A 108 10.92 5.95 -10.12
C VAL A 108 9.85 6.57 -11.00
N LEU A 109 8.99 5.72 -11.60
CA LEU A 109 8.02 6.15 -12.59
C LEU A 109 6.60 5.74 -12.21
N ASP A 110 5.65 6.66 -12.33
CA ASP A 110 4.24 6.32 -12.36
C ASP A 110 3.84 5.87 -13.77
N VAL A 111 3.39 4.64 -13.89
CA VAL A 111 2.94 4.12 -15.19
C VAL A 111 1.77 4.92 -15.78
N LEU A 112 0.95 5.55 -14.93
CA LEU A 112 -0.23 6.30 -15.36
C LEU A 112 0.14 7.56 -16.15
N ASP A 113 1.31 8.15 -15.92
CA ASP A 113 1.82 9.33 -16.64
C ASP A 113 2.14 9.04 -18.11
N PHE A 114 2.41 7.78 -18.42
CA PHE A 114 2.71 7.34 -19.78
C PHE A 114 1.48 6.93 -20.59
N GLY A 115 0.30 7.00 -19.99
CA GLY A 115 -0.97 6.66 -20.65
C GLY A 115 -1.37 7.67 -21.72
N ARG A 116 -2.07 7.20 -22.78
CA ARG A 116 -2.72 8.09 -23.76
C ARG A 116 -3.84 8.91 -23.15
N MET A 117 -4.53 8.36 -22.16
CA MET A 117 -5.55 9.03 -21.39
C MET A 117 -4.99 9.32 -20.00
N ARG A 118 -5.08 10.56 -19.53
CA ARG A 118 -4.81 10.88 -18.13
C ARG A 118 -5.85 10.15 -17.27
N MET A 119 -5.44 9.04 -16.69
CA MET A 119 -6.24 8.30 -15.73
C MET A 119 -5.87 8.83 -14.35
N ASN A 120 -6.83 9.49 -13.70
CA ASN A 120 -6.66 9.90 -12.31
C ASN A 120 -6.80 8.64 -11.42
N GLY A 121 -5.91 8.49 -10.45
CA GLY A 121 -5.93 7.39 -9.48
C GLY A 121 -7.28 7.23 -8.78
N ASP A 122 -7.99 8.32 -8.52
CA ASP A 122 -9.35 8.32 -7.94
C ASP A 122 -10.38 7.65 -8.84
N LYS A 123 -10.31 7.88 -10.15
CA LYS A 123 -11.19 7.20 -11.11
C LYS A 123 -10.89 5.71 -11.20
N MET A 124 -9.61 5.32 -11.12
CA MET A 124 -9.25 3.91 -11.04
C MET A 124 -9.71 3.29 -9.71
N ALA A 125 -9.46 3.96 -8.58
CA ALA A 125 -9.93 3.49 -7.28
C ALA A 125 -11.45 3.33 -7.23
N SER A 126 -12.21 4.25 -7.86
CA SER A 126 -13.67 4.17 -7.94
C SER A 126 -14.16 3.00 -8.80
N MET A 127 -13.41 2.54 -9.79
CA MET A 127 -13.73 1.33 -10.55
C MET A 127 -13.64 0.06 -9.68
N PHE A 128 -12.75 0.04 -8.69
CA PHE A 128 -12.58 -1.10 -7.78
C PHE A 128 -13.51 -1.05 -6.57
N THR A 129 -14.04 0.11 -6.21
CA THR A 129 -14.90 0.31 -5.04
C THR A 129 -16.37 0.59 -5.39
N GLY A 130 -16.66 0.96 -6.66
CA GLY A 130 -17.97 1.35 -7.16
C GLY A 130 -18.85 0.18 -7.65
N PRO A 131 -19.86 0.48 -8.50
CA PRO A 131 -20.80 -0.51 -9.05
C PRO A 131 -20.14 -1.62 -9.87
N THR A 132 -18.91 -1.40 -10.36
CA THR A 132 -18.10 -2.36 -11.13
C THR A 132 -17.36 -3.37 -10.24
N ARG A 133 -17.42 -3.22 -8.92
CA ARG A 133 -16.81 -4.12 -7.94
C ARG A 133 -17.14 -5.60 -8.15
N PRO A 134 -18.39 -6.03 -8.45
CA PRO A 134 -18.66 -7.44 -8.70
C PRO A 134 -17.88 -8.03 -9.88
N ILE A 135 -17.59 -7.22 -10.89
CA ILE A 135 -16.77 -7.62 -12.04
C ILE A 135 -15.32 -7.81 -11.59
N TYR A 136 -14.81 -6.91 -10.76
CA TYR A 136 -13.47 -7.02 -10.18
C TYR A 136 -13.35 -8.27 -9.29
N ASP A 137 -14.29 -8.50 -8.36
CA ASP A 137 -14.32 -9.69 -7.50
C ASP A 137 -14.40 -10.99 -8.31
N LEU A 138 -15.09 -10.97 -9.47
CA LEU A 138 -15.15 -12.09 -10.41
C LEU A 138 -13.77 -12.40 -11.02
N THR A 139 -12.95 -11.36 -11.28
CA THR A 139 -11.61 -11.52 -11.85
C THR A 139 -10.64 -12.19 -10.89
N TRP A 140 -10.86 -12.02 -9.57
CA TRP A 140 -10.11 -12.67 -8.52
C TRP A 140 -10.41 -14.17 -8.40
N ARG A 141 -11.68 -14.53 -8.51
CA ARG A 141 -12.15 -15.89 -8.24
C ARG A 141 -11.93 -16.88 -9.38
N TYR A 142 -11.95 -16.42 -10.62
CA TYR A 142 -11.93 -17.30 -11.78
C TYR A 142 -10.69 -17.12 -12.64
N THR A 143 -9.87 -18.15 -12.70
CA THR A 143 -8.63 -18.20 -13.48
C THR A 143 -8.83 -18.00 -14.98
N LEU A 144 -9.98 -18.36 -15.55
CA LEU A 144 -10.30 -18.16 -16.96
C LEU A 144 -10.53 -16.67 -17.28
N THR A 145 -11.31 -15.98 -16.44
CA THR A 145 -11.54 -14.52 -16.55
C THR A 145 -10.26 -13.75 -16.32
N GLY A 146 -9.44 -14.15 -15.35
CA GLY A 146 -8.11 -13.58 -15.10
C GLY A 146 -7.19 -13.71 -16.31
N ARG A 147 -7.23 -14.81 -17.03
CA ARG A 147 -6.46 -15.02 -18.27
C ARG A 147 -6.92 -14.15 -19.42
N LEU A 148 -8.23 -14.06 -19.65
CA LEU A 148 -8.80 -13.21 -20.69
C LEU A 148 -8.51 -11.72 -20.41
N LEU A 149 -8.61 -11.31 -19.15
CA LEU A 149 -8.29 -9.96 -18.71
C LEU A 149 -6.80 -9.66 -18.81
N TRP A 150 -5.94 -10.63 -18.48
CA TRP A 150 -4.51 -10.49 -18.66
C TRP A 150 -4.14 -10.37 -20.15
N ALA A 151 -4.73 -11.21 -21.00
CA ALA A 151 -4.55 -11.11 -22.45
C ALA A 151 -5.02 -9.76 -22.98
N GLY A 152 -6.22 -9.35 -22.57
CA GLY A 152 -6.75 -8.02 -22.86
C GLY A 152 -5.88 -6.92 -22.27
N GLY A 153 -5.34 -7.08 -21.07
CA GLY A 153 -4.46 -6.14 -20.39
C GLY A 153 -3.13 -5.93 -21.12
N THR A 154 -2.51 -6.99 -21.61
CA THR A 154 -1.26 -6.86 -22.39
C THR A 154 -1.50 -6.21 -23.75
N ALA A 155 -2.58 -6.57 -24.46
CA ALA A 155 -2.98 -5.90 -25.70
C ALA A 155 -3.34 -4.44 -25.45
N TRP A 156 -4.07 -4.17 -24.39
CA TRP A 156 -4.45 -2.84 -23.95
C TRP A 156 -3.22 -1.99 -23.61
N SER A 157 -2.24 -2.54 -22.90
CA SER A 157 -1.02 -1.84 -22.54
C SER A 157 -0.23 -1.39 -23.75
N ARG A 158 -0.20 -2.20 -24.83
CA ARG A 158 0.44 -1.83 -26.09
C ARG A 158 -0.18 -0.59 -26.76
N ILE A 159 -1.51 -0.49 -26.68
CA ILE A 159 -2.25 0.61 -27.29
C ILE A 159 -2.21 1.85 -26.40
N MET A 160 -2.33 1.66 -25.09
CA MET A 160 -2.53 2.76 -24.15
C MET A 160 -1.23 3.40 -23.65
N PHE A 161 -0.08 2.68 -23.66
CA PHE A 161 1.18 3.16 -23.12
C PHE A 161 2.34 3.24 -24.14
N PRO A 162 2.14 3.84 -25.33
CA PRO A 162 3.19 3.92 -26.34
C PRO A 162 4.38 4.79 -25.88
N ARG A 163 4.13 5.81 -25.02
CA ARG A 163 5.19 6.66 -24.47
C ARG A 163 6.15 5.89 -23.59
N PHE A 164 5.65 4.95 -22.78
CA PHE A 164 6.50 4.09 -21.97
C PHE A 164 7.34 3.15 -22.84
N THR A 165 6.75 2.58 -23.88
CA THR A 165 7.51 1.75 -24.85
C THR A 165 8.66 2.53 -25.50
N GLU A 166 8.43 3.80 -25.82
CA GLU A 166 9.48 4.66 -26.37
C GLU A 166 10.54 5.02 -25.33
N HIS A 167 10.14 5.27 -24.09
CA HIS A 167 11.05 5.49 -22.97
C HIS A 167 11.98 4.27 -22.77
N VAL A 168 11.43 3.07 -22.69
CA VAL A 168 12.20 1.80 -22.61
C VAL A 168 13.17 1.64 -23.78
N ARG A 169 12.74 2.01 -25.00
CA ARG A 169 13.61 1.91 -26.18
C ARG A 169 14.85 2.80 -26.06
N LYS A 170 14.69 4.00 -25.51
CA LYS A 170 15.77 4.97 -25.31
C LYS A 170 16.67 4.61 -24.12
N THR A 171 16.06 4.34 -22.98
CA THR A 171 16.78 4.07 -21.72
C THR A 171 17.51 2.74 -21.72
N LYS A 172 16.97 1.71 -22.39
CA LYS A 172 17.51 0.33 -22.41
C LYS A 172 17.79 -0.17 -20.97
N PRO A 173 16.77 -0.24 -20.11
CA PRO A 173 16.97 -0.48 -18.70
C PRO A 173 17.65 -1.81 -18.42
N LEU A 174 18.48 -1.87 -17.37
CA LEU A 174 19.09 -3.09 -16.84
C LEU A 174 18.03 -4.04 -16.26
N ALA A 175 17.04 -3.48 -15.57
CA ALA A 175 15.91 -4.20 -14.99
C ALA A 175 14.72 -3.26 -14.80
N ILE A 176 13.52 -3.83 -14.75
CA ILE A 176 12.31 -3.09 -14.34
C ILE A 176 11.70 -3.78 -13.12
N VAL A 177 11.55 -3.05 -12.01
CA VAL A 177 10.89 -3.50 -10.79
C VAL A 177 9.48 -2.90 -10.74
N CYS A 178 8.45 -3.72 -10.58
CA CYS A 178 7.06 -3.30 -10.65
C CYS A 178 6.34 -3.56 -9.32
N THR A 179 5.92 -2.50 -8.63
CA THR A 179 5.16 -2.60 -7.37
C THR A 179 3.65 -2.62 -7.58
N HIS A 180 3.19 -2.51 -8.83
CA HIS A 180 1.78 -2.56 -9.18
C HIS A 180 1.54 -3.42 -10.42
N ILE A 181 0.39 -4.08 -10.48
CA ILE A 181 0.00 -5.01 -11.53
C ILE A 181 -0.05 -4.35 -12.92
N THR A 182 -0.53 -3.10 -13.00
CA THR A 182 -0.57 -2.33 -14.26
C THR A 182 0.85 -2.05 -14.75
N ALA A 183 1.75 -1.66 -13.85
CA ALA A 183 3.16 -1.43 -14.16
C ALA A 183 3.83 -2.69 -14.74
N ALA A 184 3.58 -3.86 -14.12
CA ALA A 184 4.13 -5.13 -14.58
C ALA A 184 3.62 -5.52 -15.98
N ASN A 185 2.32 -5.36 -16.24
CA ASN A 185 1.74 -5.65 -17.56
C ASN A 185 2.26 -4.70 -18.65
N VAL A 186 2.43 -3.41 -18.32
CA VAL A 186 2.99 -2.41 -19.26
C VAL A 186 4.47 -2.69 -19.52
N ALA A 187 5.26 -3.08 -18.52
CA ALA A 187 6.66 -3.49 -18.70
C ALA A 187 6.79 -4.71 -19.62
N VAL A 188 5.94 -5.74 -19.43
CA VAL A 188 5.86 -6.90 -20.32
C VAL A 188 5.51 -6.47 -21.74
N GLY A 189 4.51 -5.62 -21.92
CA GLY A 189 4.11 -5.08 -23.21
C GLY A 189 5.27 -4.35 -23.92
N ALA A 190 5.98 -3.47 -23.20
CA ALA A 190 7.12 -2.73 -23.73
C ALA A 190 8.27 -3.66 -24.14
N ARG A 191 8.62 -4.66 -23.29
CA ARG A 191 9.64 -5.67 -23.60
C ARG A 191 9.32 -6.44 -24.88
N MET A 192 8.05 -6.84 -25.05
CA MET A 192 7.61 -7.57 -26.24
C MET A 192 7.66 -6.72 -27.50
N ILE A 193 7.31 -5.44 -27.43
CA ILE A 193 7.29 -4.53 -28.58
C ILE A 193 8.71 -4.13 -28.98
N THR A 194 9.56 -3.78 -28.01
CA THR A 194 10.94 -3.33 -28.28
C THR A 194 11.87 -4.47 -28.66
N GLY A 195 11.56 -5.69 -28.22
CA GLY A 195 12.44 -6.86 -28.38
C GLY A 195 13.69 -6.80 -27.50
N GLN A 196 13.79 -5.83 -26.60
CA GLN A 196 14.90 -5.72 -25.66
C GLN A 196 14.83 -6.82 -24.59
N SER A 197 15.99 -7.23 -24.09
CA SER A 197 16.10 -8.23 -23.03
C SER A 197 16.45 -7.53 -21.73
N PHE A 198 15.49 -7.43 -20.82
CA PHE A 198 15.67 -6.97 -19.45
C PHE A 198 14.75 -7.77 -18.52
N PRO A 199 15.18 -8.09 -17.30
CA PRO A 199 14.33 -8.78 -16.34
C PRO A 199 13.22 -7.85 -15.79
N ILE A 200 12.06 -8.47 -15.51
CA ILE A 200 10.91 -7.85 -14.88
C ILE A 200 10.69 -8.52 -13.52
N VAL A 201 10.86 -7.73 -12.46
CA VAL A 201 10.66 -8.15 -11.07
C VAL A 201 9.33 -7.64 -10.57
N CYS A 202 8.44 -8.54 -10.20
CA CYS A 202 7.12 -8.21 -9.65
C CYS A 202 7.17 -8.20 -8.12
N VAL A 203 6.67 -7.14 -7.51
CA VAL A 203 6.65 -6.91 -6.07
C VAL A 203 5.22 -6.59 -5.63
N PRO A 204 4.38 -7.61 -5.38
CA PRO A 204 3.06 -7.39 -4.79
C PRO A 204 3.19 -6.75 -3.41
N THR A 205 2.34 -5.77 -3.11
CA THR A 205 2.41 -4.97 -1.88
C THR A 205 1.36 -5.33 -0.84
N ASP A 206 0.70 -6.46 -1.02
CA ASP A 206 -0.24 -7.07 -0.10
C ASP A 206 0.15 -8.54 0.16
N TYR A 207 -0.56 -9.21 1.04
CA TYR A 207 -0.29 -10.60 1.41
C TYR A 207 -0.98 -11.63 0.51
N GLU A 208 -1.43 -11.24 -0.66
CA GLU A 208 -1.91 -12.12 -1.73
C GLU A 208 -1.50 -11.59 -3.10
N THR A 209 -1.35 -12.53 -4.06
CA THR A 209 -1.11 -12.18 -5.46
C THR A 209 -2.40 -12.26 -6.27
N GLU A 210 -2.71 -11.20 -6.97
CA GLU A 210 -3.85 -11.16 -7.89
C GLU A 210 -3.63 -11.99 -9.15
N GLY A 211 -4.73 -12.52 -9.70
CA GLY A 211 -4.70 -13.30 -10.93
C GLY A 211 -4.22 -12.56 -12.18
N MET A 212 -4.26 -11.22 -12.15
CA MET A 212 -3.89 -10.37 -13.29
C MET A 212 -2.39 -10.06 -13.38
N TRP A 213 -1.56 -10.47 -12.43
CA TRP A 213 -0.11 -10.36 -12.57
C TRP A 213 0.39 -11.17 -13.77
N PRO A 214 1.40 -10.70 -14.50
CA PRO A 214 1.91 -11.40 -15.70
C PRO A 214 2.80 -12.60 -15.33
N HIS A 215 2.21 -13.62 -14.69
CA HIS A 215 2.88 -14.76 -14.05
C HIS A 215 3.90 -15.47 -14.94
N LEU A 216 3.61 -15.59 -16.24
CA LEU A 216 4.45 -16.33 -17.17
C LEU A 216 5.55 -15.48 -17.82
N HIS A 217 5.39 -14.16 -17.76
CA HIS A 217 6.29 -13.21 -18.41
C HIS A 217 7.13 -12.41 -17.43
N SER A 218 6.92 -12.57 -16.15
CA SER A 218 7.78 -12.02 -15.10
C SER A 218 8.98 -12.93 -14.87
N ASP A 219 10.10 -12.34 -14.59
CA ASP A 219 11.35 -13.09 -14.36
C ASP A 219 11.51 -13.45 -12.89
N LEU A 220 10.93 -12.63 -11.98
CA LEU A 220 10.89 -12.90 -10.55
C LEU A 220 9.64 -12.32 -9.90
N PHE A 221 9.09 -13.03 -8.93
CA PHE A 221 8.13 -12.56 -7.95
C PHE A 221 8.78 -12.46 -6.58
N CYS A 222 8.85 -11.25 -6.04
CA CYS A 222 9.27 -10.99 -4.69
C CYS A 222 8.03 -10.92 -3.81
N VAL A 223 7.75 -11.96 -3.04
CA VAL A 223 6.51 -12.14 -2.28
C VAL A 223 6.70 -11.92 -0.79
N ALA A 224 5.61 -11.59 -0.09
CA ALA A 224 5.64 -11.26 1.32
C ALA A 224 6.01 -12.45 2.21
N ASN A 225 5.49 -13.64 1.90
CA ASN A 225 5.65 -14.84 2.72
C ASN A 225 5.41 -16.13 1.91
N GLU A 226 5.58 -17.29 2.55
CA GLU A 226 5.39 -18.61 1.96
C GLU A 226 3.95 -18.82 1.46
N SER A 227 2.96 -18.37 2.20
CA SER A 227 1.56 -18.49 1.80
C SER A 227 1.28 -17.83 0.44
N MET A 228 1.92 -16.69 0.16
CA MET A 228 1.86 -16.08 -1.17
C MET A 228 2.58 -16.90 -2.23
N ALA A 229 3.76 -17.46 -1.92
CA ALA A 229 4.48 -18.34 -2.84
C ALA A 229 3.61 -19.53 -3.26
N GLU A 230 2.87 -20.12 -2.30
CA GLU A 230 1.93 -21.21 -2.56
C GLU A 230 0.80 -20.82 -3.53
N THR A 231 0.40 -19.56 -3.59
CA THR A 231 -0.60 -19.08 -4.57
C THR A 231 -0.06 -18.98 -6.00
N LEU A 232 1.26 -18.88 -6.16
CA LEU A 232 1.93 -18.77 -7.45
C LEU A 232 2.23 -20.13 -8.09
N ARG A 233 2.50 -21.16 -7.29
CA ARG A 233 2.81 -22.52 -7.76
C ARG A 233 1.73 -23.13 -8.67
N PRO A 234 0.42 -23.09 -8.31
CA PRO A 234 -0.67 -23.54 -9.19
C PRO A 234 -0.79 -22.74 -10.48
N ARG A 235 -0.28 -21.50 -10.50
CA ARG A 235 -0.23 -20.63 -11.68
C ARG A 235 0.98 -20.88 -12.58
N LYS A 236 1.71 -21.97 -12.30
CA LYS A 236 2.92 -22.41 -13.03
C LYS A 236 4.06 -21.39 -13.03
N VAL A 237 4.19 -20.60 -11.99
CA VAL A 237 5.40 -19.85 -11.74
C VAL A 237 6.44 -20.84 -11.20
N PRO A 238 7.59 -21.01 -11.88
CA PRO A 238 8.65 -21.90 -11.41
C PRO A 238 9.23 -21.42 -10.08
N GLU A 239 9.66 -22.35 -9.23
CA GLU A 239 10.16 -22.05 -7.90
C GLU A 239 11.36 -21.08 -7.93
N GLU A 240 12.24 -21.22 -8.90
CA GLU A 240 13.39 -20.33 -9.12
C GLU A 240 13.00 -18.88 -9.48
N ARG A 241 11.72 -18.64 -9.76
CA ARG A 241 11.16 -17.29 -10.01
C ARG A 241 10.31 -16.77 -8.85
N ILE A 242 10.42 -17.39 -7.69
CA ILE A 242 9.74 -16.96 -6.47
C ILE A 242 10.79 -16.69 -5.39
N ALA A 243 10.83 -15.47 -4.89
CA ALA A 243 11.68 -15.08 -3.78
C ALA A 243 10.81 -14.55 -2.63
N ILE A 244 10.97 -15.14 -1.45
CA ILE A 244 10.28 -14.67 -0.24
C ILE A 244 11.11 -13.57 0.40
N THR A 245 10.91 -12.34 -0.04
CA THR A 245 11.64 -11.16 0.41
C THR A 245 10.91 -10.37 1.49
N GLY A 246 9.60 -10.43 1.52
CA GLY A 246 8.75 -9.49 2.25
C GLY A 246 8.26 -8.34 1.36
N ILE A 247 7.34 -7.54 1.90
CA ILE A 247 6.90 -6.28 1.28
C ILE A 247 7.96 -5.21 1.58
N PRO A 248 8.41 -4.41 0.60
CA PRO A 248 9.49 -3.45 0.82
C PRO A 248 9.02 -2.23 1.63
N ALA A 249 9.47 -2.13 2.86
CA ALA A 249 9.41 -0.90 3.65
C ALA A 249 10.69 -0.06 3.42
N ARG A 250 10.61 1.25 3.64
CA ARG A 250 11.76 2.15 3.50
C ARG A 250 12.97 1.64 4.30
N PRO A 251 14.21 1.79 3.80
CA PRO A 251 15.41 1.29 4.47
C PRO A 251 15.60 1.78 5.92
N ALA A 252 14.99 2.91 6.29
CA ALA A 252 14.95 3.39 7.67
C ALA A 252 14.37 2.36 8.65
N PHE A 253 13.39 1.55 8.22
CA PHE A 253 12.78 0.51 9.05
C PHE A 253 13.66 -0.72 9.32
N ARG A 254 14.86 -0.79 8.71
CA ARG A 254 15.89 -1.78 9.04
C ARG A 254 16.61 -1.48 10.37
N LYS A 255 16.66 -0.18 10.70
CA LYS A 255 17.38 0.28 11.90
C LYS A 255 16.60 -0.08 13.16
N THR A 256 17.34 -0.33 14.24
CA THR A 256 16.77 -0.40 15.57
C THR A 256 16.89 0.98 16.19
N TYR A 257 15.79 1.48 16.71
CA TYR A 257 15.74 2.78 17.37
C TYR A 257 15.58 2.60 18.87
N ASP A 258 16.24 3.46 19.62
CA ASP A 258 16.01 3.56 21.07
C ASP A 258 14.68 4.27 21.33
N LYS A 259 13.85 3.65 22.14
CA LYS A 259 12.48 4.11 22.42
C LYS A 259 12.46 5.42 23.19
N ALA A 260 13.34 5.59 24.16
CA ALA A 260 13.40 6.78 24.98
C ALA A 260 13.92 7.99 24.18
N ALA A 261 14.98 7.77 23.38
CA ALA A 261 15.51 8.79 22.48
C ALA A 261 14.46 9.21 21.41
N GLY A 262 13.72 8.23 20.85
CA GLY A 262 12.63 8.53 19.92
C GLY A 262 11.53 9.37 20.57
N ARG A 263 11.12 9.06 21.79
CA ARG A 263 10.14 9.87 22.54
C ARG A 263 10.65 11.30 22.81
N GLU A 264 11.90 11.44 23.21
CA GLU A 264 12.51 12.74 23.42
C GLU A 264 12.52 13.57 22.14
N LYS A 265 12.93 12.99 21.03
CA LYS A 265 12.96 13.62 19.71
C LYS A 265 11.59 14.20 19.29
N PHE A 266 10.53 13.48 19.57
CA PHE A 266 9.16 13.89 19.21
C PHE A 266 8.43 14.63 20.33
N GLY A 267 9.09 14.96 21.44
CA GLY A 267 8.51 15.67 22.59
C GLY A 267 7.42 14.87 23.31
N LEU A 268 7.54 13.53 23.31
CA LEU A 268 6.55 12.62 23.89
C LEU A 268 6.90 12.26 25.36
N PRO A 269 5.91 12.05 26.23
CA PRO A 269 6.14 11.71 27.63
C PRO A 269 6.81 10.33 27.76
N GLN A 270 7.79 10.25 28.67
CA GLN A 270 8.53 9.01 28.92
C GLN A 270 7.79 8.02 29.82
N ASP A 271 6.93 8.54 30.68
CA ASP A 271 6.18 7.81 31.72
C ASP A 271 4.79 7.34 31.27
N LYS A 272 4.40 7.68 30.01
CA LYS A 272 3.10 7.31 29.46
C LYS A 272 3.23 6.21 28.41
N ARG A 273 2.14 5.47 28.22
CA ARG A 273 1.96 4.58 27.08
C ARG A 273 1.66 5.42 25.83
N ILE A 274 2.48 5.31 24.82
CA ILE A 274 2.29 6.04 23.57
C ILE A 274 1.45 5.19 22.62
N VAL A 275 0.27 5.69 22.25
CA VAL A 275 -0.59 5.13 21.22
C VAL A 275 -0.51 6.05 20.00
N LEU A 276 -0.01 5.53 18.88
CA LEU A 276 0.16 6.26 17.63
C LEU A 276 -0.98 5.95 16.67
N ALA A 277 -1.72 6.95 16.23
CA ALA A 277 -2.77 6.82 15.21
C ALA A 277 -2.31 7.41 13.87
N LEU A 278 -2.30 6.59 12.81
CA LEU A 278 -1.88 6.99 11.47
C LEU A 278 -3.09 7.41 10.62
N ALA A 279 -3.42 8.69 10.65
CA ALA A 279 -4.60 9.26 10.01
C ALA A 279 -4.30 10.08 8.73
N GLY A 280 -3.02 10.15 8.33
CA GLY A 280 -2.54 11.03 7.27
C GLY A 280 -2.54 10.43 5.86
N ALA A 281 -2.87 9.15 5.67
CA ALA A 281 -2.98 8.62 4.33
C ALA A 281 -4.17 9.27 3.61
N TYR A 282 -3.99 9.64 2.32
CA TYR A 282 -5.11 9.98 1.46
C TYR A 282 -6.10 8.80 1.48
N LEU A 283 -7.26 9.07 2.03
CA LEU A 283 -8.27 8.06 2.24
C LEU A 283 -9.33 8.23 1.15
N PRO A 284 -9.40 7.35 0.14
CA PRO A 284 -10.56 7.30 -0.75
C PRO A 284 -11.83 7.20 0.10
N THR A 285 -12.94 7.71 -0.40
CA THR A 285 -14.24 7.80 0.29
C THR A 285 -14.64 6.60 1.18
N PRO A 286 -14.28 5.34 0.85
CA PRO A 286 -14.54 4.19 1.75
C PRO A 286 -13.79 4.23 3.09
N TYR A 287 -12.69 4.98 3.19
CA TYR A 287 -11.85 5.06 4.39
C TYR A 287 -12.11 6.30 5.26
N VAL A 288 -13.00 7.20 4.87
CA VAL A 288 -13.46 8.34 5.70
C VAL A 288 -13.88 7.85 7.09
N ARG A 289 -14.42 6.64 7.19
CA ARG A 289 -14.82 6.00 8.44
C ARG A 289 -13.67 5.75 9.43
N PHE A 290 -12.41 5.72 8.97
CA PHE A 290 -11.26 5.63 9.88
C PHE A 290 -11.17 6.91 10.73
N ARG A 291 -11.19 8.08 10.06
CA ARG A 291 -11.14 9.39 10.74
C ARG A 291 -12.37 9.58 11.63
N GLU A 292 -13.57 9.28 11.12
CA GLU A 292 -14.80 9.34 11.91
C GLU A 292 -14.75 8.46 13.18
N ALA A 293 -14.15 7.27 13.09
CA ALA A 293 -14.00 6.40 14.25
C ALA A 293 -12.97 6.93 15.23
N LEU A 294 -11.90 7.57 14.73
CA LEU A 294 -10.88 8.21 15.56
C LEU A 294 -11.47 9.44 16.28
N ASP A 295 -12.17 10.32 15.57
CA ASP A 295 -12.82 11.52 16.14
C ASP A 295 -13.82 11.11 17.21
N LYS A 296 -14.68 10.13 16.93
CA LYS A 296 -15.66 9.60 17.90
C LYS A 296 -15.02 8.89 19.12
N MET A 297 -13.75 8.51 19.02
CA MET A 297 -13.01 7.90 20.12
C MET A 297 -12.43 8.96 21.06
N LEU A 298 -12.12 10.17 20.59
CA LEU A 298 -11.48 11.23 21.38
C LEU A 298 -12.17 11.51 22.73
N PRO A 299 -13.53 11.64 22.84
CA PRO A 299 -14.20 11.87 24.12
C PRO A 299 -13.95 10.79 25.16
N TYR A 300 -13.53 9.60 24.75
CA TYR A 300 -13.26 8.49 25.67
C TYR A 300 -11.81 8.45 26.16
N LEU A 301 -10.93 9.31 25.65
CA LEU A 301 -9.50 9.29 25.97
C LEU A 301 -9.23 9.59 27.46
N HIS A 302 -10.13 10.33 28.15
CA HIS A 302 -10.06 10.58 29.59
C HIS A 302 -10.07 9.29 30.45
N ARG A 303 -10.53 8.17 29.91
CA ARG A 303 -10.51 6.85 30.59
C ARG A 303 -9.11 6.25 30.63
N PHE A 304 -8.21 6.67 29.74
CA PHE A 304 -6.87 6.13 29.56
C PHE A 304 -5.81 7.07 30.16
N LYS A 305 -5.82 7.21 31.48
CA LYS A 305 -4.97 8.20 32.20
C LYS A 305 -3.47 8.01 31.99
N ASN A 306 -3.02 6.77 31.77
CA ASN A 306 -1.62 6.43 31.51
C ASN A 306 -1.28 6.38 30.01
N THR A 307 -2.21 6.73 29.14
CA THR A 307 -2.00 6.72 27.68
C THR A 307 -1.86 8.16 27.18
N HIS A 308 -0.92 8.36 26.28
CA HIS A 308 -0.78 9.56 25.46
C HIS A 308 -1.02 9.19 24.00
N LEU A 309 -2.01 9.83 23.37
CA LEU A 309 -2.39 9.59 21.99
C LEU A 309 -1.59 10.54 21.08
N VAL A 310 -0.89 9.97 20.12
CA VAL A 310 -0.22 10.74 19.05
C VAL A 310 -0.97 10.50 17.76
N ILE A 311 -1.49 11.54 17.12
CA ILE A 311 -2.22 11.43 15.86
C ILE A 311 -1.38 12.08 14.76
N VAL A 312 -1.02 11.33 13.75
CA VAL A 312 -0.35 11.85 12.56
C VAL A 312 -1.39 12.09 11.47
N ALA A 313 -1.67 13.35 11.19
CA ALA A 313 -2.62 13.80 10.16
C ALA A 313 -2.00 13.85 8.75
N GLY A 314 -0.67 13.70 8.62
CA GLY A 314 0.04 13.75 7.35
C GLY A 314 0.02 15.16 6.74
N ALA A 315 -0.13 15.25 5.43
CA ALA A 315 -0.17 16.52 4.70
C ALA A 315 -1.51 17.27 4.84
N ASP A 316 -2.50 16.70 5.53
CA ASP A 316 -3.82 17.29 5.71
C ASP A 316 -3.83 18.26 6.91
N ALA A 317 -3.38 19.48 6.67
CA ALA A 317 -3.31 20.53 7.68
C ALA A 317 -4.70 20.93 8.23
N GLU A 318 -5.76 20.81 7.41
CA GLU A 318 -7.13 21.11 7.81
C GLU A 318 -7.62 20.09 8.83
N TYR A 319 -7.39 18.80 8.57
CA TYR A 319 -7.72 17.74 9.52
C TYR A 319 -6.88 17.84 10.79
N ALA A 320 -5.60 18.20 10.70
CA ALA A 320 -4.77 18.43 11.87
C ALA A 320 -5.32 19.59 12.75
N ALA A 321 -5.74 20.68 12.11
CA ALA A 321 -6.34 21.81 12.82
C ALA A 321 -7.69 21.45 13.44
N HIS A 322 -8.51 20.62 12.76
CA HIS A 322 -9.75 20.08 13.32
C HIS A 322 -9.48 19.27 14.59
N LEU A 323 -8.56 18.31 14.53
CA LEU A 323 -8.21 17.47 15.68
C LEU A 323 -7.68 18.27 16.87
N ARG A 324 -6.88 19.31 16.64
CA ARG A 324 -6.38 20.19 17.72
C ARG A 324 -7.54 20.92 18.42
N ARG A 325 -8.48 21.48 17.64
CA ARG A 325 -9.68 22.14 18.21
C ARG A 325 -10.54 21.17 19.00
N GLU A 326 -10.82 19.98 18.46
CA GLU A 326 -11.57 18.93 19.18
C GLU A 326 -10.90 18.55 20.50
N CYS A 327 -9.58 18.38 20.53
CA CYS A 327 -8.84 18.09 21.76
C CYS A 327 -8.94 19.24 22.78
N GLU A 328 -8.88 20.50 22.34
CA GLU A 328 -9.04 21.68 23.20
C GLU A 328 -10.46 21.77 23.78
N GLU A 329 -11.48 21.65 22.93
CA GLU A 329 -12.90 21.72 23.31
C GLU A 329 -13.29 20.60 24.28
N LEU A 330 -12.74 19.40 24.10
CA LEU A 330 -12.95 18.25 24.97
C LEU A 330 -12.06 18.26 26.23
N GLY A 331 -11.15 19.22 26.35
CA GLY A 331 -10.20 19.30 27.46
C GLY A 331 -9.30 18.08 27.59
N ILE A 332 -8.77 17.57 26.48
CA ILE A 332 -7.92 16.38 26.41
C ILE A 332 -6.43 16.80 26.49
N PRO A 333 -5.74 16.62 27.64
CA PRO A 333 -4.34 17.05 27.80
C PRO A 333 -3.35 15.98 27.32
N ASN A 334 -3.80 14.76 27.07
CA ASN A 334 -2.97 13.59 26.76
C ASN A 334 -3.06 13.19 25.28
N ALA A 335 -3.11 14.21 24.40
CA ALA A 335 -3.06 14.03 22.96
C ALA A 335 -2.05 14.99 22.32
N THR A 336 -1.35 14.53 21.27
CA THR A 336 -0.49 15.32 20.41
C THR A 336 -0.90 15.10 18.97
N VAL A 337 -1.16 16.18 18.23
CA VAL A 337 -1.48 16.12 16.80
C VAL A 337 -0.30 16.61 16.00
N LEU A 338 0.28 15.69 15.21
CA LEU A 338 1.38 15.95 14.30
C LEU A 338 0.83 16.00 12.86
N GLU A 339 1.42 16.85 12.05
CA GLU A 339 1.22 16.86 10.61
C GLU A 339 2.13 15.83 9.96
N TYR A 340 2.83 16.19 8.89
CA TYR A 340 3.83 15.33 8.29
C TYR A 340 5.00 15.07 9.26
N VAL A 341 5.46 13.82 9.32
CA VAL A 341 6.53 13.41 10.23
C VAL A 341 7.70 12.83 9.43
N GLU A 342 8.83 13.51 9.50
CA GLU A 342 10.11 12.91 9.15
C GLU A 342 10.55 11.93 10.24
N GLY A 343 10.97 10.71 9.87
CA GLY A 343 11.40 9.71 10.84
C GLY A 343 10.26 8.84 11.38
N MET A 344 9.27 8.51 10.54
CA MET A 344 8.15 7.65 10.91
C MET A 344 8.58 6.31 11.51
N ALA A 345 9.68 5.71 11.02
CA ALA A 345 10.22 4.46 11.57
C ALA A 345 10.63 4.62 13.05
N GLU A 346 11.20 5.76 13.41
CA GLU A 346 11.60 6.08 14.77
C GLU A 346 10.39 6.38 15.66
N LEU A 347 9.41 7.12 15.13
CA LEU A 347 8.16 7.39 15.85
C LEU A 347 7.35 6.10 16.12
N MET A 348 7.26 5.21 15.13
CA MET A 348 6.62 3.90 15.32
C MET A 348 7.36 3.06 16.36
N ALA A 349 8.71 3.04 16.34
CA ALA A 349 9.51 2.32 17.32
C ALA A 349 9.40 2.92 18.74
N ALA A 350 9.16 4.23 18.85
CA ALA A 350 8.92 4.92 20.13
C ALA A 350 7.53 4.65 20.72
N SER A 351 6.60 4.11 19.91
CA SER A 351 5.22 3.86 20.29
C SER A 351 5.03 2.49 20.96
N ASP A 352 4.01 2.36 21.80
CA ASP A 352 3.63 1.11 22.46
C ASP A 352 2.50 0.38 21.72
N LEU A 353 1.76 1.10 20.88
CA LEU A 353 0.65 0.58 20.10
C LEU A 353 0.43 1.51 18.90
N VAL A 354 0.14 0.94 17.73
CA VAL A 354 -0.19 1.71 16.54
C VAL A 354 -1.62 1.41 16.11
N ILE A 355 -2.40 2.45 15.84
CA ILE A 355 -3.72 2.37 15.22
C ILE A 355 -3.55 2.78 13.77
N CYS A 356 -3.83 1.87 12.84
CA CYS A 356 -3.66 2.13 11.41
C CYS A 356 -4.72 1.42 10.58
N LYS A 357 -4.82 1.80 9.30
CA LYS A 357 -5.60 1.03 8.34
C LYS A 357 -4.88 -0.26 7.95
N PRO A 358 -5.60 -1.31 7.48
CA PRO A 358 -5.01 -2.61 7.15
C PRO A 358 -4.27 -2.64 5.79
N GLY A 359 -3.62 -1.55 5.38
CA GLY A 359 -2.84 -1.49 4.14
C GLY A 359 -1.54 -2.28 4.25
N GLY A 360 -1.18 -3.05 3.22
CA GLY A 360 -0.04 -3.96 3.22
C GLY A 360 1.28 -3.30 3.63
N LEU A 361 1.55 -2.09 3.13
CA LEU A 361 2.78 -1.38 3.47
C LEU A 361 2.79 -0.90 4.92
N THR A 362 1.70 -0.27 5.40
CA THR A 362 1.63 0.26 6.77
C THR A 362 1.78 -0.87 7.81
N VAL A 363 1.13 -2.03 7.58
CA VAL A 363 1.28 -3.17 8.50
C VAL A 363 2.69 -3.74 8.46
N THR A 364 3.34 -3.74 7.30
CA THR A 364 4.74 -4.15 7.15
C THR A 364 5.69 -3.20 7.90
N GLU A 365 5.45 -1.89 7.82
CA GLU A 365 6.20 -0.87 8.58
C GLU A 365 6.06 -1.09 10.09
N CYS A 366 4.83 -1.34 10.58
CA CYS A 366 4.59 -1.70 11.99
C CYS A 366 5.34 -2.97 12.40
N LEU A 367 5.31 -4.03 11.58
CA LEU A 367 6.05 -5.26 11.84
C LEU A 367 7.56 -5.00 11.91
N CYS A 368 8.10 -4.21 10.98
CA CYS A 368 9.52 -3.86 10.94
C CYS A 368 9.94 -3.02 12.15
N ALA A 369 9.13 -2.06 12.56
CA ALA A 369 9.32 -1.23 13.74
C ALA A 369 9.10 -1.97 15.06
N LYS A 370 8.63 -3.23 15.03
CA LYS A 370 8.18 -4.00 16.21
C LYS A 370 7.10 -3.28 17.00
N ALA A 371 6.16 -2.65 16.29
CA ALA A 371 5.04 -1.92 16.86
C ALA A 371 3.78 -2.79 16.84
N PRO A 372 3.20 -3.15 18.00
CA PRO A 372 1.90 -3.83 18.07
C PRO A 372 0.83 -2.97 17.40
N MET A 373 -0.19 -3.59 16.78
CA MET A 373 -1.13 -2.83 15.99
C MET A 373 -2.59 -3.19 16.21
N ILE A 374 -3.46 -2.17 16.15
CA ILE A 374 -4.90 -2.27 15.98
C ILE A 374 -5.24 -1.79 14.57
N LEU A 375 -5.77 -2.67 13.76
CA LEU A 375 -6.26 -2.36 12.43
C LEU A 375 -7.66 -1.76 12.56
N LEU A 376 -7.82 -0.50 12.15
CA LEU A 376 -9.08 0.23 12.26
C LEU A 376 -9.73 0.40 10.90
N GLY A 377 -11.02 0.11 10.83
CA GLY A 377 -11.88 0.32 9.67
C GLY A 377 -12.22 -0.96 8.92
N ARG A 378 -13.14 -0.84 7.97
CA ARG A 378 -13.51 -1.96 7.11
C ARG A 378 -12.44 -2.18 6.05
N ALA A 379 -11.99 -3.39 5.95
CA ALA A 379 -11.09 -3.81 4.88
C ALA A 379 -11.88 -4.12 3.59
N TYR A 380 -11.29 -3.82 2.44
CA TYR A 380 -11.87 -4.08 1.13
C TYR A 380 -10.84 -4.78 0.23
N GLY A 381 -11.32 -5.67 -0.65
CA GLY A 381 -10.45 -6.36 -1.60
C GLY A 381 -9.27 -7.04 -0.92
N GLN A 382 -8.07 -6.68 -1.32
CA GLN A 382 -6.78 -7.19 -0.83
C GLN A 382 -6.56 -6.95 0.67
N GLU A 383 -7.02 -5.81 1.20
CA GLU A 383 -6.85 -5.50 2.63
C GLU A 383 -7.58 -6.49 3.54
N ASN A 384 -8.67 -7.16 3.06
CA ASN A 384 -9.32 -8.24 3.81
C ASN A 384 -8.37 -9.41 4.10
N ILE A 385 -7.43 -9.65 3.21
CA ILE A 385 -6.46 -10.74 3.35
C ILE A 385 -5.40 -10.34 4.36
N ASN A 386 -4.94 -9.09 4.30
CA ASN A 386 -4.04 -8.54 5.31
C ASN A 386 -4.65 -8.67 6.72
N VAL A 387 -5.93 -8.27 6.88
CA VAL A 387 -6.65 -8.42 8.14
C VAL A 387 -6.70 -9.89 8.57
N ARG A 388 -7.19 -10.78 7.70
CA ARG A 388 -7.32 -12.21 8.04
C ARG A 388 -6.01 -12.82 8.47
N MET A 389 -4.95 -12.57 7.72
CA MET A 389 -3.64 -13.13 8.00
C MET A 389 -3.12 -12.63 9.34
N LEU A 390 -3.12 -11.33 9.59
CA LEU A 390 -2.59 -10.76 10.82
C LEU A 390 -3.40 -11.15 12.05
N THR A 391 -4.73 -11.17 11.94
CA THR A 391 -5.61 -11.54 13.06
C THR A 391 -5.60 -13.04 13.34
N SER A 392 -5.56 -13.89 12.30
CA SER A 392 -5.50 -15.35 12.49
C SER A 392 -4.18 -15.79 13.14
N LEU A 393 -3.08 -15.06 12.89
CA LEU A 393 -1.80 -15.28 13.56
C LEU A 393 -1.75 -14.66 14.96
N GLY A 394 -2.70 -13.81 15.34
CA GLY A 394 -2.63 -13.05 16.59
C GLY A 394 -1.60 -11.90 16.55
N ALA A 395 -1.16 -11.47 15.36
CA ALA A 395 -0.20 -10.37 15.17
C ALA A 395 -0.85 -8.97 15.21
N ALA A 396 -2.19 -8.89 15.13
CA ALA A 396 -2.94 -7.65 15.22
C ALA A 396 -4.35 -7.89 15.78
N LEU A 397 -4.96 -6.84 16.34
CA LEU A 397 -6.42 -6.76 16.53
C LEU A 397 -7.06 -6.03 15.36
N HIS A 398 -8.33 -6.33 15.08
CA HIS A 398 -9.11 -5.64 14.06
C HIS A 398 -10.42 -5.12 14.63
N VAL A 399 -10.71 -3.87 14.37
CA VAL A 399 -11.92 -3.16 14.82
C VAL A 399 -12.47 -2.27 13.70
N THR A 400 -13.77 -2.01 13.73
CA THR A 400 -14.44 -1.27 12.64
C THR A 400 -15.15 -0.01 13.11
N THR A 401 -15.32 0.16 14.43
CA THR A 401 -16.05 1.27 15.05
C THR A 401 -15.26 1.89 16.19
N ALA A 402 -15.58 3.14 16.56
CA ALA A 402 -15.02 3.82 17.70
C ALA A 402 -15.23 3.05 19.01
N ARG A 403 -16.42 2.44 19.20
CA ARG A 403 -16.72 1.65 20.39
C ARG A 403 -15.82 0.42 20.50
N GLU A 404 -15.63 -0.29 19.39
CA GLU A 404 -14.73 -1.43 19.34
C GLU A 404 -13.28 -1.00 19.57
N LEU A 405 -12.86 0.16 19.02
CA LEU A 405 -11.52 0.71 19.23
C LEU A 405 -11.26 1.01 20.72
N VAL A 406 -12.18 1.69 21.39
CA VAL A 406 -12.10 1.96 22.83
C VAL A 406 -12.05 0.65 23.62
N GLY A 407 -12.84 -0.34 23.25
CA GLY A 407 -12.83 -1.67 23.86
C GLY A 407 -11.49 -2.39 23.67
N ALA A 408 -10.94 -2.37 22.45
CA ALA A 408 -9.65 -2.99 22.11
C ALA A 408 -8.50 -2.30 22.87
N MET A 409 -8.48 -0.97 22.92
CA MET A 409 -7.49 -0.21 23.70
C MET A 409 -7.55 -0.60 25.19
N GLY A 410 -8.77 -0.66 25.78
CA GLY A 410 -8.95 -1.07 27.18
C GLY A 410 -8.52 -2.53 27.41
N HIS A 411 -8.78 -3.41 26.45
CA HIS A 411 -8.36 -4.81 26.54
C HIS A 411 -6.83 -4.95 26.53
N VAL A 412 -6.16 -4.22 25.65
CA VAL A 412 -4.69 -4.17 25.58
C VAL A 412 -4.09 -3.51 26.83
N ASP A 413 -4.76 -2.49 27.40
CA ASP A 413 -4.31 -1.83 28.61
C ASP A 413 -4.39 -2.74 29.85
N ALA A 414 -5.47 -3.51 29.93
CA ALA A 414 -5.68 -4.47 31.01
C ALA A 414 -4.81 -5.74 30.90
N ASN A 415 -4.33 -6.08 29.70
CA ASN A 415 -3.63 -7.34 29.44
C ASN A 415 -2.35 -7.11 28.63
N PRO A 416 -1.24 -6.71 29.26
CA PRO A 416 0.04 -6.49 28.55
C PRO A 416 0.54 -7.69 27.77
N ALA A 417 0.21 -8.91 28.19
CA ALA A 417 0.58 -10.15 27.50
C ALA A 417 0.05 -10.23 26.05
N ILE A 418 -1.03 -9.49 25.73
CA ILE A 418 -1.54 -9.39 24.34
C ILE A 418 -0.52 -8.71 23.44
N VAL A 419 0.12 -7.66 23.93
CA VAL A 419 1.17 -6.95 23.21
C VAL A 419 2.37 -7.87 22.93
N GLU A 420 2.80 -8.62 23.93
CA GLU A 420 3.90 -9.58 23.80
C GLU A 420 3.55 -10.69 22.80
N ALA A 421 2.31 -11.18 22.83
CA ALA A 421 1.82 -12.16 21.87
C ALA A 421 1.82 -11.58 20.44
N MET A 422 1.32 -10.35 20.24
CA MET A 422 1.35 -9.68 18.94
C MET A 422 2.77 -9.54 18.40
N LEU A 423 3.72 -9.14 19.22
CA LEU A 423 5.12 -8.98 18.83
C LEU A 423 5.76 -10.32 18.47
N THR A 424 5.50 -11.36 19.26
CA THR A 424 5.98 -12.71 19.01
C THR A 424 5.45 -13.24 17.68
N GLN A 425 4.15 -13.17 17.46
CA GLN A 425 3.51 -13.64 16.23
C GLN A 425 3.91 -12.77 15.03
N GLY A 426 3.97 -11.46 15.19
CA GLY A 426 4.42 -10.53 14.15
C GLY A 426 5.87 -10.79 13.70
N SER A 427 6.72 -11.35 14.58
CA SER A 427 8.11 -11.64 14.25
C SER A 427 8.27 -12.63 13.08
N PHE A 428 7.34 -13.55 12.89
CA PHE A 428 7.34 -14.51 11.77
C PHE A 428 7.13 -13.84 10.40
N LEU A 429 6.44 -12.70 10.38
CA LEU A 429 6.16 -11.93 9.17
C LEU A 429 7.17 -10.80 8.93
N ARG A 430 7.98 -10.49 9.92
CA ARG A 430 8.89 -9.35 9.89
C ARG A 430 10.05 -9.59 8.91
N ARG A 431 10.17 -8.71 7.89
CA ARG A 431 11.22 -8.75 6.85
C ARG A 431 11.83 -7.36 6.65
N PRO A 432 12.69 -6.88 7.57
CA PRO A 432 13.22 -5.51 7.53
C PRO A 432 14.17 -5.26 6.35
N ASN A 433 14.73 -6.31 5.76
CA ASN A 433 15.64 -6.23 4.62
C ASN A 433 14.92 -6.33 3.26
N ALA A 434 13.59 -6.43 3.23
CA ALA A 434 12.82 -6.70 2.00
C ALA A 434 13.24 -5.81 0.81
N ALA A 435 13.35 -4.50 1.02
CA ALA A 435 13.74 -3.58 -0.05
C ALA A 435 15.16 -3.86 -0.58
N ILE A 436 16.12 -4.13 0.30
CA ILE A 436 17.50 -4.48 -0.07
C ILE A 436 17.55 -5.82 -0.82
N ASP A 437 16.81 -6.82 -0.35
CA ASP A 437 16.79 -8.15 -0.97
C ASP A 437 16.12 -8.12 -2.35
N ILE A 438 15.07 -7.30 -2.53
CA ILE A 438 14.45 -7.03 -3.83
C ILE A 438 15.45 -6.34 -4.77
N ALA A 439 16.13 -5.30 -4.30
CA ALA A 439 17.13 -4.58 -5.07
C ALA A 439 18.29 -5.48 -5.50
N ARG A 440 18.81 -6.31 -4.58
CA ARG A 440 19.84 -7.32 -4.89
C ARG A 440 19.36 -8.31 -5.96
N ASN A 441 18.14 -8.81 -5.84
CA ASN A 441 17.58 -9.74 -6.81
C ASN A 441 17.42 -9.10 -8.19
N ALA A 442 16.99 -7.84 -8.26
CA ALA A 442 16.90 -7.11 -9.53
C ALA A 442 18.27 -6.96 -10.19
N LEU A 443 19.30 -6.56 -9.44
CA LEU A 443 20.67 -6.42 -9.94
C LEU A 443 21.29 -7.78 -10.31
N ARG A 444 21.04 -8.82 -9.53
CA ARG A 444 21.52 -10.19 -9.84
C ARG A 444 20.94 -10.69 -11.17
N LEU A 445 19.66 -10.47 -11.40
CA LEU A 445 19.02 -10.83 -12.66
C LEU A 445 19.51 -9.96 -13.84
N ALA A 446 19.81 -8.68 -13.60
CA ALA A 446 20.38 -7.79 -14.61
C ALA A 446 21.80 -8.21 -15.03
N ALA A 447 22.60 -8.73 -14.10
CA ALA A 447 23.95 -9.20 -14.35
C ALA A 447 24.02 -10.62 -14.94
N ALA A 448 22.93 -11.40 -14.82
CA ALA A 448 22.86 -12.73 -15.41
C ALA A 448 22.75 -12.66 -16.92
N GLU A 449 23.40 -13.61 -17.63
CA GLU A 449 23.17 -13.72 -19.07
C GLU A 449 21.67 -13.95 -19.36
N PRO A 450 21.12 -13.29 -20.40
CA PRO A 450 19.73 -13.50 -20.76
C PRO A 450 19.45 -14.98 -20.97
N SER A 451 18.60 -15.57 -20.17
CA SER A 451 18.25 -16.97 -20.33
C SER A 451 17.67 -17.18 -21.73
N THR A 452 18.04 -18.27 -22.40
CA THR A 452 17.47 -18.71 -23.68
C THR A 452 15.95 -18.79 -23.66
N ASP A 453 15.37 -18.96 -22.49
CA ASP A 453 13.94 -18.88 -22.19
C ASP A 453 13.31 -17.50 -22.48
N ALA A 454 14.04 -16.39 -22.33
CA ALA A 454 13.52 -15.08 -22.69
C ALA A 454 13.24 -14.96 -24.20
N HIS A 455 14.06 -15.63 -25.02
CA HIS A 455 13.88 -15.70 -26.47
C HIS A 455 12.76 -16.67 -26.87
N MET A 456 12.61 -17.77 -26.15
CA MET A 456 11.54 -18.76 -26.34
C MET A 456 10.17 -18.18 -25.97
N ARG A 457 10.07 -17.37 -24.92
CA ARG A 457 8.82 -16.70 -24.52
C ARG A 457 8.27 -15.77 -25.62
N LYS A 458 9.14 -15.17 -26.42
CA LYS A 458 8.74 -14.35 -27.57
C LYS A 458 8.07 -15.18 -28.68
N LYS A 459 8.56 -16.41 -28.93
CA LYS A 459 8.00 -17.31 -29.95
C LYS A 459 6.68 -17.98 -29.51
N HIS A 460 6.53 -18.29 -28.23
CA HIS A 460 5.37 -19.02 -27.71
C HIS A 460 4.19 -18.14 -27.30
N PHE A 461 4.30 -16.81 -27.41
CA PHE A 461 3.23 -15.89 -27.05
C PHE A 461 1.90 -16.21 -27.75
N LEU A 462 1.91 -16.45 -29.06
CA LEU A 462 0.70 -16.81 -29.80
C LEU A 462 0.22 -18.24 -29.49
N HIS A 463 1.14 -19.19 -29.30
CA HIS A 463 0.80 -20.59 -28.96
C HIS A 463 0.18 -20.72 -27.57
N PHE A 464 0.60 -19.88 -26.62
CA PHE A 464 0.12 -19.92 -25.25
C PHE A 464 -1.35 -19.48 -25.10
N TYR A 465 -1.84 -18.60 -25.98
CA TYR A 465 -3.23 -18.15 -25.97
C TYR A 465 -4.23 -19.26 -26.34
N TRP A 466 -3.83 -20.25 -27.13
CA TRP A 466 -4.74 -21.24 -27.70
C TRP A 466 -4.59 -22.65 -27.13
N GLY A 467 -3.59 -22.90 -26.34
CA GLY A 467 -3.12 -24.26 -26.21
C GLY A 467 -3.34 -25.01 -24.91
N HIS A 468 -3.39 -24.44 -23.71
CA HIS A 468 -3.42 -25.29 -22.50
C HIS A 468 -4.13 -24.65 -21.30
N THR A 469 -5.31 -25.13 -20.99
CA THR A 469 -5.91 -25.00 -19.65
C THR A 469 -5.32 -26.09 -18.76
N PRO A 470 -4.55 -25.77 -17.70
CA PRO A 470 -4.09 -26.80 -16.77
C PRO A 470 -5.27 -27.53 -16.12
N ALA A 471 -5.21 -28.86 -16.04
CA ALA A 471 -6.29 -29.70 -15.57
C ALA A 471 -6.73 -29.47 -14.10
N HIS A 472 -5.89 -28.81 -13.31
CA HIS A 472 -6.18 -28.49 -11.90
C HIS A 472 -6.77 -27.08 -11.69
N ILE A 473 -7.15 -26.40 -12.76
CA ILE A 473 -7.88 -25.14 -12.76
C ILE A 473 -9.32 -25.40 -13.27
N ARG A 474 -9.87 -26.56 -13.03
CA ARG A 474 -11.28 -26.88 -13.25
C ARG A 474 -12.11 -26.58 -12.01
#